data_1d0450b3868f6970770f566bc5359a8d
#
_entry.id   1d0450b3868f6970770f566bc5359a8d
#
_cell.length_a   1.000
_cell.length_b   1.000
_cell.length_c   1.000
_cell.angle_alpha   90.00
_cell.angle_beta   90.00
_cell.angle_gamma   90.00
#
_symmetry.space_group_name_H-M   'P 1'
#
loop_
_entity.id
_entity.type
_entity.pdbx_description
1 polymer ?
#
loop_
_entity_poly.entity_id
_entity_poly.type
_entity_poly.pdbx_seq_one_letter_code
_entity_poly.pdbx_strand_id
1 'polypeptide(L)'
;MNFKEKLSPSAQKKLSDLLFIFYAGGAALLSYSLVYALRKPFTAATFDGMELFGMDYKVATSIIQIFGYMVSKFIGIKLISELKREGRLKFILVSIGVAELSLVLFGCLPRPFNVLALFFNGLSLGCMWGVIFSFLEGRRVTDLLASLFGLSIAVSSGTAKSIGLFVVDILNVSEFWMPALIGAVALPLLAGLGYILDHLPKPTAEDKALRVERVTLDRQQRWELFRNFAPVLTLLFFANLFLTVLQDVKEAVSYTHLRAHETA
;
A
#
# COMPACT_ATOMS: atom_id res chain seq x y z
N MET A 1 -32.25 -25.63 -10.19
CA MET A 1 -32.60 -25.55 -8.75
C MET A 1 -31.39 -25.02 -7.98
N ASN A 2 -31.45 -23.75 -7.55
CA ASN A 2 -30.28 -23.02 -7.03
C ASN A 2 -29.89 -23.56 -5.63
N PHE A 3 -28.61 -23.89 -5.43
CA PHE A 3 -28.05 -24.36 -4.15
C PHE A 3 -28.40 -23.43 -2.97
N LYS A 4 -28.56 -22.11 -3.24
CA LYS A 4 -28.97 -21.11 -2.25
C LYS A 4 -30.35 -21.33 -1.65
N GLU A 5 -31.30 -21.92 -2.37
CA GLU A 5 -32.69 -22.11 -1.90
C GLU A 5 -32.83 -23.24 -0.84
N LYS A 6 -31.84 -24.12 -0.71
CA LYS A 6 -31.84 -25.22 0.28
C LYS A 6 -31.25 -24.86 1.64
N LEU A 7 -30.68 -23.65 1.79
CA LEU A 7 -30.03 -23.23 3.04
C LEU A 7 -31.02 -22.47 3.96
N SER A 8 -30.89 -22.65 5.28
CA SER A 8 -31.62 -21.82 6.24
C SER A 8 -31.26 -20.32 6.07
N PRO A 9 -32.17 -19.38 6.43
CA PRO A 9 -31.92 -17.95 6.30
C PRO A 9 -30.60 -17.48 6.97
N SER A 10 -30.25 -18.08 8.11
CA SER A 10 -29.01 -17.79 8.82
C SER A 10 -27.78 -18.28 8.06
N ALA A 11 -27.87 -19.45 7.41
CA ALA A 11 -26.79 -19.99 6.58
C ALA A 11 -26.61 -19.19 5.28
N GLN A 12 -27.71 -18.72 4.68
CA GLN A 12 -27.65 -17.86 3.50
C GLN A 12 -26.95 -16.52 3.83
N LYS A 13 -27.26 -15.91 5.00
CA LYS A 13 -26.62 -14.67 5.45
C LYS A 13 -25.12 -14.89 5.66
N LYS A 14 -24.72 -15.97 6.36
CA LYS A 14 -23.30 -16.32 6.57
C LYS A 14 -22.57 -16.54 5.26
N LEU A 15 -23.16 -17.24 4.30
CA LEU A 15 -22.56 -17.47 2.98
C LEU A 15 -22.39 -16.16 2.21
N SER A 16 -23.39 -15.27 2.24
CA SER A 16 -23.31 -13.94 1.61
C SER A 16 -22.21 -13.09 2.22
N ASP A 17 -22.09 -13.06 3.56
CA ASP A 17 -21.01 -12.35 4.26
C ASP A 17 -19.63 -12.91 3.87
N LEU A 18 -19.50 -14.24 3.81
CA LEU A 18 -18.24 -14.89 3.42
C LEU A 18 -17.84 -14.53 1.99
N LEU A 19 -18.77 -14.65 1.04
CA LEU A 19 -18.52 -14.29 -0.36
C LEU A 19 -18.13 -12.80 -0.49
N PHE A 20 -18.78 -11.94 0.28
CA PHE A 20 -18.46 -10.52 0.31
C PHE A 20 -17.05 -10.27 0.88
N ILE A 21 -16.66 -10.96 1.95
CA ILE A 21 -15.32 -10.86 2.54
C ILE A 21 -14.25 -11.25 1.52
N PHE A 22 -14.42 -12.37 0.83
CA PHE A 22 -13.47 -12.79 -0.20
C PHE A 22 -13.43 -11.83 -1.39
N TYR A 23 -14.56 -11.35 -1.84
CA TYR A 23 -14.64 -10.43 -2.98
C TYR A 23 -14.04 -9.06 -2.65
N ALA A 24 -14.53 -8.40 -1.60
CA ALA A 24 -14.10 -7.05 -1.22
C ALA A 24 -12.70 -7.06 -0.58
N GLY A 25 -12.43 -8.01 0.31
CA GLY A 25 -11.13 -8.15 0.95
C GLY A 25 -10.06 -8.61 -0.02
N GLY A 26 -10.37 -9.54 -0.92
CA GLY A 26 -9.48 -9.97 -2.01
C GLY A 26 -9.15 -8.84 -2.97
N ALA A 27 -10.16 -8.06 -3.40
CA ALA A 27 -9.93 -6.88 -4.24
C ALA A 27 -9.03 -5.85 -3.56
N ALA A 28 -9.23 -5.59 -2.27
CA ALA A 28 -8.38 -4.67 -1.51
C ALA A 28 -6.96 -5.20 -1.33
N LEU A 29 -6.80 -6.49 -0.98
CA LEU A 29 -5.51 -7.16 -0.87
C LEU A 29 -4.72 -7.05 -2.17
N LEU A 30 -5.33 -7.42 -3.29
CA LEU A 30 -4.70 -7.35 -4.62
C LEU A 30 -4.38 -5.90 -5.01
N SER A 31 -5.29 -4.95 -4.73
CA SER A 31 -5.05 -3.53 -4.98
C SER A 31 -3.80 -3.03 -4.27
N TYR A 32 -3.66 -3.35 -2.98
CA TYR A 32 -2.50 -2.89 -2.23
C TYR A 32 -1.22 -3.65 -2.59
N SER A 33 -1.33 -4.91 -3.00
CA SER A 33 -0.20 -5.65 -3.58
C SER A 33 0.32 -4.99 -4.85
N LEU A 34 -0.56 -4.48 -5.71
CA LEU A 34 -0.16 -3.72 -6.90
C LEU A 34 0.40 -2.33 -6.54
N VAL A 35 -0.04 -1.69 -5.44
CA VAL A 35 0.63 -0.48 -4.92
C VAL A 35 2.09 -0.79 -4.55
N TYR A 36 2.37 -1.96 -3.97
CA TYR A 36 3.74 -2.40 -3.72
C TYR A 36 4.52 -2.62 -5.02
N ALA A 37 3.88 -3.11 -6.08
CA ALA A 37 4.50 -3.25 -7.40
C ALA A 37 4.88 -1.90 -8.04
N LEU A 38 4.21 -0.81 -7.69
CA LEU A 38 4.58 0.55 -8.08
C LEU A 38 5.64 1.19 -7.15
N ARG A 39 5.88 0.61 -5.97
CA ARG A 39 6.71 1.22 -4.94
C ARG A 39 8.06 0.51 -4.74
N LYS A 40 8.08 -0.81 -4.70
CA LYS A 40 9.21 -1.60 -4.18
C LYS A 40 10.15 -2.22 -5.23
N PRO A 41 9.83 -2.33 -6.53
CA PRO A 41 10.68 -3.05 -7.48
C PRO A 41 12.11 -2.54 -7.54
N PHE A 42 12.33 -1.21 -7.51
CA PHE A 42 13.68 -0.63 -7.55
C PHE A 42 14.60 -1.14 -6.43
N THR A 43 14.05 -1.63 -5.32
CA THR A 43 14.84 -2.22 -4.23
C THR A 43 15.44 -3.59 -4.60
N ALA A 44 15.02 -4.20 -5.72
CA ALA A 44 15.64 -5.39 -6.28
C ALA A 44 16.93 -5.07 -7.05
N ALA A 45 17.06 -3.84 -7.57
CA ALA A 45 18.27 -3.38 -8.25
C ALA A 45 19.47 -3.33 -7.31
N THR A 46 20.66 -3.52 -7.86
CA THR A 46 21.92 -3.45 -7.11
C THR A 46 22.55 -2.07 -7.20
N PHE A 47 22.47 -1.43 -8.37
CA PHE A 47 23.13 -0.16 -8.70
C PHE A 47 24.64 -0.21 -8.40
N ASP A 48 25.29 -1.33 -8.78
CA ASP A 48 26.67 -1.64 -8.43
C ASP A 48 27.64 -0.50 -8.79
N GLY A 49 28.49 -0.13 -7.83
CA GLY A 49 29.50 0.90 -7.99
C GLY A 49 28.96 2.34 -8.07
N MET A 50 27.68 2.55 -7.76
CA MET A 50 27.08 3.89 -7.76
C MET A 50 26.95 4.43 -6.35
N GLU A 51 27.37 5.69 -6.19
CA GLU A 51 27.22 6.42 -4.93
C GLU A 51 26.48 7.74 -5.14
N LEU A 52 25.80 8.18 -4.09
CA LEU A 52 25.16 9.48 -4.01
C LEU A 52 25.37 10.07 -2.61
N PHE A 53 25.96 11.26 -2.54
CA PHE A 53 26.32 11.93 -1.27
C PHE A 53 27.21 11.07 -0.35
N GLY A 54 28.12 10.26 -0.91
CA GLY A 54 29.02 9.40 -0.15
C GLY A 54 28.37 8.17 0.48
N MET A 55 27.17 7.81 0.04
CA MET A 55 26.47 6.59 0.43
C MET A 55 26.08 5.78 -0.81
N ASP A 56 25.85 4.49 -0.62
CA ASP A 56 25.32 3.60 -1.66
C ASP A 56 24.06 4.19 -2.31
N TYR A 57 24.01 4.17 -3.65
CA TYR A 57 22.94 4.76 -4.43
C TYR A 57 21.58 4.16 -4.10
N LYS A 58 21.51 2.85 -3.85
CA LYS A 58 20.30 2.13 -3.44
C LYS A 58 19.77 2.63 -2.09
N VAL A 59 20.68 2.89 -1.15
CA VAL A 59 20.33 3.42 0.17
C VAL A 59 19.79 4.84 0.03
N ALA A 60 20.48 5.70 -0.72
CA ALA A 60 20.06 7.08 -0.96
C ALA A 60 18.67 7.17 -1.63
N THR A 61 18.44 6.38 -2.67
CA THR A 61 17.15 6.31 -3.37
C THR A 61 16.02 5.83 -2.46
N SER A 62 16.30 4.83 -1.61
CA SER A 62 15.34 4.32 -0.63
C SER A 62 14.97 5.37 0.41
N ILE A 63 15.95 6.09 0.96
CA ILE A 63 15.72 7.17 1.94
C ILE A 63 14.83 8.26 1.35
N ILE A 64 15.12 8.69 0.13
CA ILE A 64 14.36 9.76 -0.53
C ILE A 64 12.93 9.33 -0.80
N GLN A 65 12.69 8.11 -1.25
CA GLN A 65 11.33 7.59 -1.44
C GLN A 65 10.57 7.48 -0.11
N ILE A 66 11.22 6.97 0.96
CA ILE A 66 10.62 6.86 2.29
C ILE A 66 10.26 8.25 2.82
N PHE A 67 11.10 9.25 2.59
CA PHE A 67 10.81 10.62 2.99
C PHE A 67 9.56 11.16 2.29
N GLY A 68 9.43 10.98 0.97
CA GLY A 68 8.20 11.32 0.23
C GLY A 68 6.96 10.60 0.78
N TYR A 69 7.09 9.31 1.08
CA TYR A 69 6.03 8.50 1.65
C TYR A 69 5.61 8.98 3.06
N MET A 70 6.56 9.39 3.88
CA MET A 70 6.32 9.95 5.20
C MET A 70 5.55 11.27 5.10
N VAL A 71 5.98 12.19 4.25
CA VAL A 71 5.28 13.47 3.98
C VAL A 71 3.84 13.21 3.53
N SER A 72 3.64 12.25 2.63
CA SER A 72 2.30 11.84 2.18
C SER A 72 1.41 11.38 3.32
N LYS A 73 1.93 10.62 4.28
CA LYS A 73 1.14 10.17 5.44
C LYS A 73 0.65 11.32 6.31
N PHE A 74 1.48 12.34 6.54
CA PHE A 74 1.06 13.54 7.29
C PHE A 74 -0.05 14.29 6.55
N ILE A 75 0.08 14.50 5.25
CA ILE A 75 -0.96 15.12 4.41
C ILE A 75 -2.21 14.25 4.42
N GLY A 76 -2.04 12.94 4.34
CA GLY A 76 -3.10 11.94 4.27
C GLY A 76 -4.02 11.92 5.48
N ILE A 77 -3.56 12.28 6.67
CA ILE A 77 -4.39 12.35 7.88
C ILE A 77 -5.61 13.25 7.66
N LYS A 78 -5.38 14.43 7.10
CA LYS A 78 -6.45 15.38 6.78
C LYS A 78 -7.20 14.96 5.51
N LEU A 79 -6.46 14.67 4.45
CA LEU A 79 -7.02 14.36 3.14
C LEU A 79 -7.99 13.19 3.17
N ILE A 80 -7.63 12.08 3.82
CA ILE A 80 -8.46 10.87 3.89
C ILE A 80 -9.71 11.12 4.73
N SER A 81 -9.61 11.93 5.79
CA SER A 81 -10.76 12.26 6.64
C SER A 81 -11.82 13.10 5.91
N GLU A 82 -11.40 13.93 4.96
CA GLU A 82 -12.26 14.81 4.18
C GLU A 82 -12.69 14.18 2.83
N LEU A 83 -12.05 13.09 2.41
CA LEU A 83 -12.26 12.47 1.10
C LEU A 83 -13.61 11.77 1.01
N LYS A 84 -14.53 12.38 0.27
CA LYS A 84 -15.85 11.79 -0.02
C LYS A 84 -15.71 10.55 -0.90
N ARG A 85 -16.71 9.65 -0.82
CA ARG A 85 -16.69 8.38 -1.55
C ARG A 85 -16.50 8.59 -3.06
N GLU A 86 -17.19 9.57 -3.64
CA GLU A 86 -17.13 9.87 -5.08
C GLU A 86 -15.74 10.32 -5.57
N GLY A 87 -14.91 10.80 -4.65
CA GLY A 87 -13.54 11.24 -4.95
C GLY A 87 -12.48 10.15 -4.82
N ARG A 88 -12.80 9.01 -4.18
CA ARG A 88 -11.79 7.97 -3.83
C ARG A 88 -11.18 7.31 -5.05
N LEU A 89 -12.00 6.89 -6.02
CA LEU A 89 -11.51 6.29 -7.26
C LEU A 89 -10.65 7.29 -8.05
N LYS A 90 -11.11 8.53 -8.19
CA LYS A 90 -10.33 9.59 -8.86
C LYS A 90 -8.98 9.80 -8.17
N PHE A 91 -8.97 9.82 -6.84
CA PHE A 91 -7.73 9.94 -6.07
C PHE A 91 -6.77 8.78 -6.33
N ILE A 92 -7.27 7.53 -6.34
CA ILE A 92 -6.47 6.35 -6.68
C ILE A 92 -5.86 6.51 -8.07
N LEU A 93 -6.68 6.82 -9.08
CA LEU A 93 -6.23 6.91 -10.47
C LEU A 93 -5.16 8.01 -10.65
N VAL A 94 -5.35 9.17 -10.04
CA VAL A 94 -4.36 10.25 -10.07
C VAL A 94 -3.07 9.82 -9.36
N SER A 95 -3.18 9.23 -8.18
CA SER A 95 -2.00 8.81 -7.40
C SER A 95 -1.17 7.76 -8.12
N ILE A 96 -1.81 6.73 -8.72
CA ILE A 96 -1.07 5.71 -9.46
C ILE A 96 -0.49 6.25 -10.77
N GLY A 97 -1.18 7.19 -11.43
CA GLY A 97 -0.66 7.86 -12.61
C GLY A 97 0.58 8.71 -12.30
N VAL A 98 0.56 9.47 -11.20
CA VAL A 98 1.73 10.23 -10.73
C VAL A 98 2.86 9.29 -10.31
N ALA A 99 2.54 8.18 -9.64
CA ALA A 99 3.53 7.18 -9.26
C ALA A 99 4.23 6.59 -10.47
N GLU A 100 3.48 6.18 -11.50
CA GLU A 100 4.03 5.63 -12.73
C GLU A 100 4.86 6.68 -13.49
N LEU A 101 4.33 7.89 -13.66
CA LEU A 101 5.11 8.98 -14.26
C LEU A 101 6.43 9.21 -13.54
N SER A 102 6.44 9.13 -12.22
CA SER A 102 7.65 9.25 -11.42
C SER A 102 8.64 8.11 -11.71
N LEU A 103 8.18 6.87 -11.93
CA LEU A 103 9.04 5.75 -12.29
C LEU A 103 9.62 5.90 -13.70
N VAL A 104 8.83 6.39 -14.66
CA VAL A 104 9.31 6.74 -16.00
C VAL A 104 10.37 7.85 -15.91
N LEU A 105 10.14 8.89 -15.12
CA LEU A 105 11.11 9.95 -14.90
C LEU A 105 12.40 9.45 -14.22
N PHE A 106 12.29 8.46 -13.32
CA PHE A 106 13.45 7.81 -12.73
C PHE A 106 14.34 7.13 -13.78
N GLY A 107 13.74 6.53 -14.80
CA GLY A 107 14.47 5.93 -15.93
C GLY A 107 15.03 6.95 -16.92
N CYS A 108 14.33 8.09 -17.14
CA CYS A 108 14.67 9.07 -18.16
C CYS A 108 15.68 10.13 -17.70
N LEU A 109 15.60 10.57 -16.44
CA LEU A 109 16.38 11.69 -15.95
C LEU A 109 17.86 11.31 -15.74
N PRO A 110 18.79 12.24 -16.02
CA PRO A 110 20.20 12.03 -15.70
C PRO A 110 20.41 11.99 -14.17
N ARG A 111 21.41 11.21 -13.75
CA ARG A 111 21.86 11.21 -12.36
C ARG A 111 22.55 12.53 -12.00
N PRO A 112 22.41 13.06 -10.78
CA PRO A 112 21.66 12.53 -9.64
C PRO A 112 20.18 12.93 -9.58
N PHE A 113 19.66 13.69 -10.54
CA PHE A 113 18.33 14.28 -10.49
C PHE A 113 17.18 13.26 -10.55
N ASN A 114 17.43 12.09 -11.13
CA ASN A 114 16.44 11.01 -11.22
C ASN A 114 15.96 10.52 -9.84
N VAL A 115 16.78 10.68 -8.80
CA VAL A 115 16.40 10.27 -7.43
C VAL A 115 15.21 11.08 -6.89
N LEU A 116 15.07 12.35 -7.32
CA LEU A 116 13.92 13.19 -6.95
C LEU A 116 12.59 12.61 -7.45
N ALA A 117 12.61 11.88 -8.55
CA ALA A 117 11.42 11.19 -9.04
C ALA A 117 10.89 10.17 -8.02
N LEU A 118 11.76 9.47 -7.29
CA LEU A 118 11.34 8.54 -6.24
C LEU A 118 10.71 9.23 -5.02
N PHE A 119 11.08 10.47 -4.73
CA PHE A 119 10.36 11.27 -3.73
C PHE A 119 8.88 11.44 -4.13
N PHE A 120 8.60 11.82 -5.37
CA PHE A 120 7.23 11.97 -5.87
C PHE A 120 6.48 10.63 -5.95
N ASN A 121 7.17 9.55 -6.29
CA ASN A 121 6.61 8.20 -6.20
C ASN A 121 6.16 7.89 -4.77
N GLY A 122 7.02 8.09 -3.78
CA GLY A 122 6.67 7.92 -2.37
C GLY A 122 5.52 8.81 -1.93
N LEU A 123 5.56 10.09 -2.32
CA LEU A 123 4.54 11.09 -2.00
C LEU A 123 3.15 10.69 -2.55
N SER A 124 3.07 10.20 -3.77
CA SER A 124 1.81 9.79 -4.39
C SER A 124 1.21 8.54 -3.77
N LEU A 125 2.04 7.60 -3.31
CA LEU A 125 1.58 6.29 -2.81
C LEU A 125 1.34 6.23 -1.29
N GLY A 126 1.82 7.20 -0.50
CA GLY A 126 1.78 7.13 0.96
C GLY A 126 0.37 7.10 1.58
N CYS A 127 -0.62 7.69 0.91
CA CYS A 127 -2.02 7.72 1.35
C CYS A 127 -2.83 6.49 0.90
N MET A 128 -2.31 5.67 -0.01
CA MET A 128 -3.08 4.62 -0.70
C MET A 128 -3.68 3.59 0.24
N TRP A 129 -2.96 3.22 1.32
CA TRP A 129 -3.50 2.28 2.31
C TRP A 129 -4.82 2.79 2.91
N GLY A 130 -4.83 4.03 3.39
CA GLY A 130 -6.02 4.62 4.01
C GLY A 130 -7.17 4.82 3.03
N VAL A 131 -6.88 5.17 1.78
CA VAL A 131 -7.92 5.35 0.74
C VAL A 131 -8.54 4.00 0.37
N ILE A 132 -7.75 2.95 0.15
CA ILE A 132 -8.27 1.61 -0.13
C ILE A 132 -9.06 1.07 1.08
N PHE A 133 -8.53 1.23 2.30
CA PHE A 133 -9.22 0.81 3.51
C PHE A 133 -10.57 1.51 3.69
N SER A 134 -10.68 2.76 3.29
CA SER A 134 -11.93 3.51 3.41
C SER A 134 -13.11 2.91 2.64
N PHE A 135 -12.88 2.09 1.59
CA PHE A 135 -13.94 1.35 0.90
C PHE A 135 -14.46 0.15 1.70
N LEU A 136 -13.65 -0.38 2.60
CA LEU A 136 -13.97 -1.54 3.44
C LEU A 136 -14.61 -1.15 4.76
N GLU A 137 -14.33 0.06 5.21
CA GLU A 137 -14.71 0.58 6.52
C GLU A 137 -16.24 0.77 6.67
N GLY A 138 -16.70 0.64 7.92
CA GLY A 138 -18.11 0.93 8.29
C GLY A 138 -19.06 -0.24 8.04
N ARG A 139 -18.58 -1.46 8.01
CA ARG A 139 -19.35 -2.69 7.84
C ARG A 139 -19.21 -3.59 9.06
N ARG A 140 -20.17 -4.45 9.28
CA ARG A 140 -20.15 -5.45 10.37
C ARG A 140 -18.90 -6.37 10.29
N VAL A 141 -18.46 -6.67 9.08
CA VAL A 141 -17.31 -7.54 8.81
C VAL A 141 -15.99 -6.77 8.60
N THR A 142 -15.93 -5.48 8.99
CA THR A 142 -14.76 -4.61 8.78
C THR A 142 -13.48 -5.22 9.36
N ASP A 143 -13.52 -5.85 10.53
CA ASP A 143 -12.34 -6.43 11.19
C ASP A 143 -11.75 -7.59 10.38
N LEU A 144 -12.60 -8.45 9.80
CA LEU A 144 -12.15 -9.53 8.91
C LEU A 144 -11.59 -8.98 7.60
N LEU A 145 -12.24 -7.96 7.03
CA LEU A 145 -11.74 -7.27 5.84
C LEU A 145 -10.40 -6.58 6.10
N ALA A 146 -10.25 -5.95 7.28
CA ALA A 146 -8.98 -5.32 7.70
C ALA A 146 -7.87 -6.35 7.86
N SER A 147 -8.16 -7.50 8.45
CA SER A 147 -7.19 -8.59 8.62
C SER A 147 -6.72 -9.15 7.27
N LEU A 148 -7.66 -9.42 6.35
CA LEU A 148 -7.34 -9.88 5.01
C LEU A 148 -6.56 -8.82 4.21
N PHE A 149 -6.95 -7.55 4.33
CA PHE A 149 -6.22 -6.43 3.71
C PHE A 149 -4.82 -6.27 4.30
N GLY A 150 -4.67 -6.42 5.62
CA GLY A 150 -3.38 -6.38 6.32
C GLY A 150 -2.39 -7.45 5.83
N LEU A 151 -2.88 -8.62 5.41
CA LEU A 151 -2.04 -9.69 4.86
C LEU A 151 -1.25 -9.23 3.61
N SER A 152 -1.79 -8.28 2.84
CA SER A 152 -1.10 -7.72 1.68
C SER A 152 0.27 -7.13 2.04
N ILE A 153 0.42 -6.54 3.23
CA ILE A 153 1.69 -5.94 3.68
C ILE A 153 2.77 -7.01 3.84
N ALA A 154 2.40 -8.18 4.36
CA ALA A 154 3.34 -9.28 4.61
C ALA A 154 3.84 -9.94 3.31
N VAL A 155 2.95 -10.08 2.32
CA VAL A 155 3.24 -10.85 1.08
C VAL A 155 3.81 -9.96 -0.03
N SER A 156 3.33 -8.71 -0.14
CA SER A 156 3.55 -7.91 -1.34
C SER A 156 4.98 -7.40 -1.50
N SER A 157 5.71 -7.17 -0.41
CA SER A 157 7.09 -6.67 -0.49
C SER A 157 8.02 -7.70 -1.14
N GLY A 158 7.95 -8.95 -0.67
CA GLY A 158 8.74 -10.04 -1.25
C GLY A 158 8.38 -10.31 -2.71
N THR A 159 7.08 -10.37 -3.01
CA THR A 159 6.58 -10.58 -4.37
C THR A 159 7.07 -9.47 -5.32
N ALA A 160 7.00 -8.20 -4.92
CA ALA A 160 7.45 -7.09 -5.75
C ALA A 160 8.96 -7.16 -6.04
N LYS A 161 9.77 -7.56 -5.06
CA LYS A 161 11.22 -7.79 -5.26
C LYS A 161 11.48 -8.95 -6.22
N SER A 162 10.81 -10.09 -6.02
CA SER A 162 10.98 -11.27 -6.90
C SER A 162 10.62 -10.94 -8.36
N ILE A 163 9.55 -10.17 -8.58
CA ILE A 163 9.19 -9.69 -9.92
C ILE A 163 10.27 -8.74 -10.45
N GLY A 164 10.83 -7.87 -9.60
CA GLY A 164 11.95 -6.98 -9.98
C GLY A 164 13.17 -7.75 -10.47
N LEU A 165 13.61 -8.77 -9.71
CA LEU A 165 14.72 -9.65 -10.09
C LEU A 165 14.42 -10.39 -11.39
N PHE A 166 13.22 -10.96 -11.54
CA PHE A 166 12.80 -11.62 -12.78
C PHE A 166 12.93 -10.70 -14.01
N VAL A 167 12.52 -9.44 -13.88
CA VAL A 167 12.59 -8.47 -14.97
C VAL A 167 14.02 -8.08 -15.30
N VAL A 168 14.90 -7.93 -14.32
CA VAL A 168 16.31 -7.60 -14.54
C VAL A 168 17.07 -8.81 -15.06
N ASP A 169 16.98 -9.96 -14.39
CA ASP A 169 17.86 -11.10 -14.64
C ASP A 169 17.43 -11.94 -15.85
N ILE A 170 16.10 -12.06 -16.09
CA ILE A 170 15.56 -12.91 -17.17
C ILE A 170 15.17 -12.08 -18.39
N LEU A 171 14.52 -10.93 -18.22
CA LEU A 171 14.14 -10.06 -19.33
C LEU A 171 15.25 -9.09 -19.74
N ASN A 172 16.38 -9.06 -19.02
CA ASN A 172 17.53 -8.19 -19.27
C ASN A 172 17.17 -6.69 -19.38
N VAL A 173 16.18 -6.25 -18.58
CA VAL A 173 15.78 -4.84 -18.52
C VAL A 173 16.72 -4.09 -17.58
N SER A 174 17.14 -2.88 -17.98
CA SER A 174 17.97 -2.02 -17.12
C SER A 174 17.30 -1.77 -15.77
N GLU A 175 18.09 -1.78 -14.69
CA GLU A 175 17.67 -1.52 -13.32
C GLU A 175 16.88 -0.20 -13.16
N PHE A 176 17.19 0.82 -14.00
CA PHE A 176 16.50 2.11 -13.99
C PHE A 176 15.10 2.06 -14.64
N TRP A 177 14.92 1.20 -15.65
CA TRP A 177 13.65 1.05 -16.36
C TRP A 177 12.76 -0.05 -15.81
N MET A 178 13.32 -1.00 -15.06
CA MET A 178 12.60 -2.12 -14.46
C MET A 178 11.39 -1.66 -13.63
N PRO A 179 11.49 -0.63 -12.75
CA PRO A 179 10.34 -0.20 -11.97
C PRO A 179 9.19 0.36 -12.83
N ALA A 180 9.51 1.12 -13.88
CA ALA A 180 8.53 1.68 -14.81
C ALA A 180 7.82 0.57 -15.62
N LEU A 181 8.56 -0.44 -16.08
CA LEU A 181 7.98 -1.57 -16.80
C LEU A 181 6.97 -2.34 -15.93
N ILE A 182 7.34 -2.62 -14.68
CA ILE A 182 6.44 -3.29 -13.73
C ILE A 182 5.23 -2.41 -13.41
N GLY A 183 5.45 -1.12 -13.23
CA GLY A 183 4.41 -0.14 -12.97
C GLY A 183 3.42 -0.03 -14.13
N ALA A 184 3.91 -0.02 -15.37
CA ALA A 184 3.06 0.01 -16.58
C ALA A 184 2.08 -1.18 -16.66
N VAL A 185 2.49 -2.35 -16.17
CA VAL A 185 1.62 -3.53 -16.07
C VAL A 185 0.69 -3.43 -14.87
N ALA A 186 1.20 -2.97 -13.73
CA ALA A 186 0.43 -2.86 -12.49
C ALA A 186 -0.67 -1.78 -12.55
N LEU A 187 -0.44 -0.68 -13.27
CA LEU A 187 -1.34 0.47 -13.36
C LEU A 187 -2.73 0.12 -13.86
N PRO A 188 -2.93 -0.51 -15.03
CA PRO A 188 -4.26 -0.86 -15.52
C PRO A 188 -4.97 -1.88 -14.63
N LEU A 189 -4.23 -2.83 -14.05
CA LEU A 189 -4.78 -3.81 -13.10
C LEU A 189 -5.28 -3.12 -11.82
N LEU A 190 -4.49 -2.19 -11.28
CA LEU A 190 -4.87 -1.43 -10.09
C LEU A 190 -6.03 -0.48 -10.36
N ALA A 191 -6.09 0.12 -11.54
CA ALA A 191 -7.23 0.93 -11.97
C ALA A 191 -8.52 0.09 -12.04
N GLY A 192 -8.46 -1.11 -12.61
CA GLY A 192 -9.57 -2.06 -12.65
C GLY A 192 -10.04 -2.50 -11.25
N LEU A 193 -9.11 -2.83 -10.36
CA LEU A 193 -9.43 -3.17 -8.98
C LEU A 193 -9.99 -1.97 -8.20
N GLY A 194 -9.47 -0.76 -8.44
CA GLY A 194 -10.02 0.48 -7.89
C GLY A 194 -11.47 0.70 -8.32
N TYR A 195 -11.79 0.40 -9.60
CA TYR A 195 -13.15 0.43 -10.10
C TYR A 195 -14.05 -0.60 -9.40
N ILE A 196 -13.56 -1.82 -9.17
CA ILE A 196 -14.26 -2.86 -8.40
C ILE A 196 -14.55 -2.38 -6.98
N LEU A 197 -13.58 -1.78 -6.29
CA LEU A 197 -13.73 -1.25 -4.94
C LEU A 197 -14.77 -0.12 -4.88
N ASP A 198 -14.81 0.75 -5.88
CA ASP A 198 -15.75 1.86 -5.96
C ASP A 198 -17.20 1.36 -6.13
N HIS A 199 -17.40 0.24 -6.84
CA HIS A 199 -18.70 -0.38 -7.09
C HIS A 199 -19.15 -1.33 -5.97
N LEU A 200 -18.39 -1.45 -4.87
CA LEU A 200 -18.85 -2.23 -3.72
C LEU A 200 -20.16 -1.66 -3.16
N PRO A 201 -21.13 -2.52 -2.78
CA PRO A 201 -22.39 -2.10 -2.19
C PRO A 201 -22.14 -1.20 -0.99
N LYS A 202 -22.95 -0.17 -0.79
CA LYS A 202 -22.85 0.73 0.38
C LYS A 202 -23.16 -0.06 1.67
N PRO A 203 -22.57 0.37 2.82
CA PRO A 203 -22.93 -0.20 4.12
C PRO A 203 -24.43 -0.15 4.35
N THR A 204 -24.98 -1.24 4.84
CA THR A 204 -26.42 -1.38 5.11
C THR A 204 -26.87 -0.55 6.31
N ALA A 205 -28.18 -0.41 6.54
CA ALA A 205 -28.71 0.23 7.74
C ALA A 205 -28.26 -0.52 9.02
N GLU A 206 -28.20 -1.87 8.97
CA GLU A 206 -27.71 -2.71 10.06
C GLU A 206 -26.20 -2.45 10.35
N ASP A 207 -25.37 -2.32 9.30
CA ASP A 207 -23.96 -1.96 9.44
C ASP A 207 -23.79 -0.58 10.10
N LYS A 208 -24.63 0.39 9.72
CA LYS A 208 -24.59 1.74 10.30
C LYS A 208 -25.05 1.77 11.76
N ALA A 209 -26.04 0.95 12.14
CA ALA A 209 -26.53 0.88 13.51
C ALA A 209 -25.49 0.29 14.49
N LEU A 210 -24.64 -0.61 14.00
CA LEU A 210 -23.53 -1.20 14.78
C LEU A 210 -22.27 -0.34 14.83
N ARG A 211 -22.26 0.76 14.07
CA ARG A 211 -21.12 1.66 13.98
C ARG A 211 -21.20 2.75 15.05
N VAL A 212 -20.10 2.93 15.78
CA VAL A 212 -19.90 4.18 16.54
C VAL A 212 -19.73 5.31 15.52
N GLU A 213 -20.63 6.28 15.52
CA GLU A 213 -20.52 7.45 14.63
C GLU A 213 -19.17 8.13 14.82
N ARG A 214 -18.48 8.40 13.69
CA ARG A 214 -17.30 9.25 13.72
C ARG A 214 -17.72 10.67 14.06
N VAL A 215 -17.47 11.07 15.28
CA VAL A 215 -17.64 12.45 15.70
C VAL A 215 -16.48 13.25 15.15
N THR A 216 -16.76 14.33 14.44
CA THR A 216 -15.73 15.30 14.04
C THR A 216 -15.24 16.01 15.29
N LEU A 217 -14.05 15.62 15.75
CA LEU A 217 -13.44 16.23 16.93
C LEU A 217 -12.92 17.64 16.61
N ASP A 218 -13.27 18.62 17.44
CA ASP A 218 -12.66 19.94 17.43
C ASP A 218 -11.17 19.86 17.86
N ARG A 219 -10.41 20.95 17.62
CA ARG A 219 -8.98 21.02 17.96
C ARG A 219 -8.72 20.74 19.45
N GLN A 220 -9.57 21.25 20.31
CA GLN A 220 -9.46 21.08 21.76
C GLN A 220 -9.74 19.64 22.17
N GLN A 221 -10.81 19.04 21.64
CA GLN A 221 -11.17 17.64 21.86
C GLN A 221 -10.08 16.67 21.35
N ARG A 222 -9.46 16.97 20.19
CA ARG A 222 -8.32 16.19 19.67
C ARG A 222 -7.12 16.24 20.61
N TRP A 223 -6.82 17.41 21.17
CA TRP A 223 -5.72 17.57 22.11
C TRP A 223 -5.98 16.84 23.42
N GLU A 224 -7.19 16.93 23.93
CA GLU A 224 -7.62 16.22 25.15
C GLU A 224 -7.58 14.70 24.95
N LEU A 225 -8.09 14.19 23.82
CA LEU A 225 -7.99 12.79 23.44
C LEU A 225 -6.51 12.34 23.37
N PHE A 226 -5.67 13.12 22.69
CA PHE A 226 -4.25 12.83 22.60
C PHE A 226 -3.61 12.77 24.00
N ARG A 227 -3.88 13.73 24.86
CA ARG A 227 -3.32 13.77 26.22
C ARG A 227 -3.75 12.58 27.07
N ASN A 228 -5.03 12.18 26.97
CA ASN A 228 -5.59 11.07 27.73
C ASN A 228 -5.04 9.72 27.28
N PHE A 229 -4.77 9.57 25.98
CA PHE A 229 -4.27 8.32 25.40
C PHE A 229 -2.77 8.38 25.05
N ALA A 230 -2.06 9.44 25.39
CA ALA A 230 -0.65 9.63 25.05
C ALA A 230 0.25 8.42 25.41
N PRO A 231 0.13 7.78 26.59
CA PRO A 231 0.97 6.62 26.92
C PRO A 231 0.74 5.45 25.94
N VAL A 232 -0.53 5.15 25.65
CA VAL A 232 -0.90 4.06 24.72
C VAL A 232 -0.47 4.38 23.29
N LEU A 233 -0.72 5.62 22.82
CA LEU A 233 -0.31 6.08 21.50
C LEU A 233 1.20 6.07 21.33
N THR A 234 1.95 6.48 22.36
CA THR A 234 3.41 6.44 22.37
C THR A 234 3.92 5.00 22.29
N LEU A 235 3.35 4.09 23.08
CA LEU A 235 3.71 2.67 23.03
C LEU A 235 3.44 2.06 21.65
N LEU A 236 2.27 2.34 21.08
CA LEU A 236 1.90 1.88 19.73
C LEU A 236 2.83 2.46 18.65
N PHE A 237 3.22 3.73 18.79
CA PHE A 237 4.17 4.36 17.88
C PHE A 237 5.53 3.64 17.90
N PHE A 238 6.10 3.42 19.08
CA PHE A 238 7.38 2.71 19.20
C PHE A 238 7.28 1.26 18.77
N ALA A 239 6.20 0.54 19.13
CA ALA A 239 5.97 -0.83 18.65
C ALA A 239 5.94 -0.90 17.13
N ASN A 240 5.22 0.02 16.48
CA ASN A 240 5.17 0.07 15.02
C ASN A 240 6.53 0.46 14.40
N LEU A 241 7.26 1.38 15.02
CA LEU A 241 8.60 1.78 14.60
C LEU A 241 9.55 0.57 14.64
N PHE A 242 9.60 -0.16 15.76
CA PHE A 242 10.45 -1.34 15.90
C PHE A 242 10.06 -2.45 14.91
N LEU A 243 8.76 -2.70 14.72
CA LEU A 243 8.30 -3.68 13.72
C LEU A 243 8.74 -3.29 12.30
N THR A 244 8.66 -2.01 11.95
CA THR A 244 9.10 -1.53 10.62
C THR A 244 10.60 -1.69 10.46
N VAL A 245 11.39 -1.32 11.47
CA VAL A 245 12.86 -1.50 11.46
C VAL A 245 13.23 -2.99 11.34
N LEU A 246 12.59 -3.87 12.13
CA LEU A 246 12.83 -5.31 12.05
C LEU A 246 12.47 -5.88 10.68
N GLN A 247 11.38 -5.40 10.07
CA GLN A 247 11.00 -5.81 8.72
C GLN A 247 12.05 -5.39 7.68
N ASP A 248 12.52 -4.15 7.75
CA ASP A 248 13.53 -3.63 6.83
C ASP A 248 14.89 -4.34 7.03
N VAL A 249 15.30 -4.61 8.27
CA VAL A 249 16.50 -5.39 8.58
C VAL A 249 16.37 -6.83 8.06
N LYS A 250 15.23 -7.50 8.30
CA LYS A 250 14.97 -8.84 7.75
C LYS A 250 15.06 -8.85 6.23
N GLU A 251 14.50 -7.86 5.56
CA GLU A 251 14.56 -7.74 4.10
C GLU A 251 16.01 -7.55 3.61
N ALA A 252 16.82 -6.78 4.31
CA ALA A 252 18.23 -6.56 3.99
C ALA A 252 19.08 -7.83 4.20
N VAL A 253 18.94 -8.49 5.36
CA VAL A 253 19.72 -9.69 5.72
C VAL A 253 19.34 -10.89 4.83
N SER A 254 18.06 -11.10 4.54
CA SER A 254 17.61 -12.18 3.66
C SER A 254 18.22 -12.09 2.26
N TYR A 255 18.42 -10.89 1.75
CA TYR A 255 19.05 -10.66 0.45
C TYR A 255 20.56 -11.02 0.47
N THR A 256 21.26 -10.64 1.53
CA THR A 256 22.70 -10.93 1.67
C THR A 256 22.98 -12.42 1.77
N HIS A 257 22.12 -13.17 2.48
CA HIS A 257 22.26 -14.63 2.60
C HIS A 257 21.97 -15.40 1.31
N LEU A 258 20.96 -15.00 0.55
CA LEU A 258 20.63 -15.65 -0.73
C LEU A 258 21.78 -15.47 -1.74
N ARG A 259 22.36 -14.28 -1.83
CA ARG A 259 23.47 -14.02 -2.74
C ARG A 259 24.77 -14.74 -2.34
N ALA A 260 25.03 -14.92 -1.04
CA ALA A 260 26.18 -15.67 -0.56
C ALA A 260 26.12 -17.18 -0.91
N HIS A 261 24.90 -17.74 -1.04
CA HIS A 261 24.70 -19.14 -1.47
C HIS A 261 24.74 -19.33 -2.98
N GLU A 262 24.50 -18.29 -3.79
CA GLU A 262 24.61 -18.35 -5.25
C GLU A 262 26.05 -18.17 -5.75
N THR A 263 26.93 -17.59 -4.93
CA THR A 263 28.37 -17.38 -5.27
C THR A 263 29.32 -18.42 -4.70
N ALA A 264 28.81 -19.41 -3.98
CA ALA A 264 29.57 -20.55 -3.44
C ALA A 264 29.27 -21.84 -4.25
#